data_ff652788c3554455d3ac1da6bc7e7059
#
_entry.id   ff652788c3554455d3ac1da6bc7e7059
#
_cell.length_a   1.000
_cell.length_b   1.000
_cell.length_c   1.000
_cell.angle_alpha   90.00
_cell.angle_beta   90.00
_cell.angle_gamma   90.00
#
_symmetry.space_group_name_H-M   'P 1'
#
loop_
_entity.id
_entity.type
_entity.pdbx_description
1 polymer ?
#
loop_
_entity_poly.entity_id
_entity_poly.type
_entity_poly.pdbx_seq_one_letter_code
_entity_poly.pdbx_strand_id
1 'polypeptide(L)'
;LNDAEFSFKKTINLDPKLKDAHYNLGVLLQKINKLNDAESSYKKALELNPDFAEAHNNLGIIAKDLGKLDEAVINYKKAIIFKPKIAETHNNLGNILKEMDKFDEAQICFNKAIELKPDFTEAHYNLANLLNDKGELLAAINCYKKVLNIQPDFVDAWYNVLFPLQVIKLQTSSLKNYLPLPCEQINNKYPEIAKSILDYRLNLGNKSTDSSIKKVLNILSTADNTYIKNPKIPSSRL
;
A
#
# COMPACT_ATOMS: atom_id res chain seq x y z
N LEU A 1 -5.50 21.28 -19.04
CA LEU A 1 -6.43 20.15 -18.82
C LEU A 1 -7.72 20.31 -19.61
N ASN A 2 -8.33 21.51 -19.65
CA ASN A 2 -9.55 21.79 -20.44
C ASN A 2 -9.30 21.58 -21.94
N ASP A 3 -8.15 21.99 -22.47
CA ASP A 3 -7.78 21.79 -23.87
C ASP A 3 -7.63 20.32 -24.23
N ALA A 4 -7.11 19.50 -23.30
CA ALA A 4 -6.99 18.07 -23.51
C ALA A 4 -8.37 17.38 -23.51
N GLU A 5 -9.28 17.77 -22.61
CA GLU A 5 -10.66 17.28 -22.60
C GLU A 5 -11.38 17.62 -23.91
N PHE A 6 -11.24 18.86 -24.37
CA PHE A 6 -11.80 19.31 -25.64
C PHE A 6 -11.22 18.50 -26.82
N SER A 7 -9.91 18.28 -26.83
CA SER A 7 -9.24 17.54 -27.90
C SER A 7 -9.71 16.08 -27.96
N PHE A 8 -9.84 15.38 -26.82
CA PHE A 8 -10.36 14.01 -26.81
C PHE A 8 -11.82 13.96 -27.27
N LYS A 9 -12.68 14.89 -26.81
CA LYS A 9 -14.07 14.98 -27.26
C LYS A 9 -14.17 15.24 -28.76
N LYS A 10 -13.32 16.11 -29.30
CA LYS A 10 -13.24 16.35 -30.75
C LYS A 10 -12.81 15.10 -31.53
N THR A 11 -11.82 14.37 -31.01
CA THR A 11 -11.37 13.10 -31.59
C THR A 11 -12.50 12.07 -31.62
N ILE A 12 -13.23 11.93 -30.50
CA ILE A 12 -14.39 11.03 -30.39
C ILE A 12 -15.50 11.42 -31.33
N ASN A 13 -15.74 12.72 -31.55
CA ASN A 13 -16.73 13.20 -32.53
C ASN A 13 -16.34 12.88 -33.98
N LEU A 14 -15.04 12.88 -34.28
CA LEU A 14 -14.53 12.52 -35.61
C LEU A 14 -14.54 10.99 -35.83
N ASP A 15 -14.18 10.23 -34.82
CA ASP A 15 -14.22 8.76 -34.82
C ASP A 15 -14.77 8.22 -33.50
N PRO A 16 -16.10 8.00 -33.41
CA PRO A 16 -16.74 7.48 -32.22
C PRO A 16 -16.35 6.04 -31.86
N LYS A 17 -15.72 5.31 -32.78
CA LYS A 17 -15.28 3.91 -32.58
C LYS A 17 -13.83 3.79 -32.11
N LEU A 18 -13.15 4.90 -31.88
CA LEU A 18 -11.77 4.90 -31.41
C LEU A 18 -11.73 4.63 -29.90
N LYS A 19 -11.58 3.35 -29.50
CA LYS A 19 -11.56 2.92 -28.10
C LYS A 19 -10.53 3.68 -27.25
N ASP A 20 -9.35 3.98 -27.83
CA ASP A 20 -8.27 4.65 -27.12
C ASP A 20 -8.60 6.11 -26.80
N ALA A 21 -9.41 6.79 -27.62
CA ALA A 21 -9.87 8.14 -27.32
C ALA A 21 -10.83 8.16 -26.13
N HIS A 22 -11.76 7.21 -26.06
CA HIS A 22 -12.65 7.03 -24.90
C HIS A 22 -11.85 6.66 -23.64
N TYR A 23 -10.89 5.74 -23.73
CA TYR A 23 -10.02 5.37 -22.62
C TYR A 23 -9.22 6.57 -22.10
N ASN A 24 -8.55 7.31 -22.99
CA ASN A 24 -7.74 8.47 -22.61
C ASN A 24 -8.58 9.62 -22.04
N LEU A 25 -9.80 9.81 -22.52
CA LEU A 25 -10.76 10.72 -21.90
C LEU A 25 -11.09 10.28 -20.48
N GLY A 26 -11.34 8.99 -20.28
CA GLY A 26 -11.56 8.40 -18.93
C GLY A 26 -10.39 8.66 -18.00
N VAL A 27 -9.15 8.45 -18.44
CA VAL A 27 -7.93 8.73 -17.65
C VAL A 27 -7.84 10.21 -17.27
N LEU A 28 -8.13 11.10 -18.20
CA LEU A 28 -8.13 12.54 -17.92
C LEU A 28 -9.20 12.92 -16.90
N LEU A 29 -10.43 12.42 -17.09
CA LEU A 29 -11.57 12.71 -16.21
C LEU A 29 -11.32 12.18 -14.78
N GLN A 30 -10.71 11.00 -14.65
CA GLN A 30 -10.29 10.45 -13.36
C GLN A 30 -9.26 11.36 -12.67
N LYS A 31 -8.24 11.84 -13.41
CA LYS A 31 -7.24 12.79 -12.88
C LYS A 31 -7.81 14.09 -12.36
N ILE A 32 -8.93 14.55 -12.91
CA ILE A 32 -9.63 15.76 -12.46
C ILE A 32 -10.81 15.45 -11.51
N ASN A 33 -10.85 14.22 -10.99
CA ASN A 33 -11.85 13.73 -10.03
C ASN A 33 -13.30 13.75 -10.54
N LYS A 34 -13.52 13.70 -11.86
CA LYS A 34 -14.84 13.51 -12.47
C LYS A 34 -15.14 12.01 -12.62
N LEU A 35 -15.31 11.32 -11.50
CA LEU A 35 -15.34 9.86 -11.45
C LEU A 35 -16.48 9.24 -12.27
N ASN A 36 -17.69 9.80 -12.24
CA ASN A 36 -18.84 9.27 -12.98
C ASN A 36 -18.65 9.42 -14.51
N ASP A 37 -18.08 10.53 -14.95
CA ASP A 37 -17.80 10.76 -16.38
C ASP A 37 -16.66 9.84 -16.86
N ALA A 38 -15.65 9.61 -15.98
CA ALA A 38 -14.56 8.67 -16.24
C ALA A 38 -15.09 7.24 -16.37
N GLU A 39 -15.98 6.80 -15.46
CA GLU A 39 -16.65 5.50 -15.51
C GLU A 39 -17.36 5.31 -16.85
N SER A 40 -18.15 6.31 -17.28
CA SER A 40 -18.87 6.30 -18.55
C SER A 40 -17.93 6.16 -19.74
N SER A 41 -16.80 6.89 -19.71
CA SER A 41 -15.80 6.86 -20.77
C SER A 41 -15.10 5.51 -20.88
N TYR A 42 -14.73 4.88 -19.73
CA TYR A 42 -14.14 3.54 -19.73
C TYR A 42 -15.14 2.46 -20.15
N LYS A 43 -16.42 2.55 -19.75
CA LYS A 43 -17.48 1.65 -20.21
C LYS A 43 -17.61 1.74 -21.74
N LYS A 44 -17.53 2.94 -22.31
CA LYS A 44 -17.57 3.11 -23.76
C LYS A 44 -16.37 2.49 -24.46
N ALA A 45 -15.17 2.63 -23.89
CA ALA A 45 -13.99 1.94 -24.40
C ALA A 45 -14.15 0.41 -24.39
N LEU A 46 -14.81 -0.16 -23.34
CA LEU A 46 -15.08 -1.58 -23.22
C LEU A 46 -16.21 -2.09 -24.13
N GLU A 47 -17.19 -1.26 -24.46
CA GLU A 47 -18.18 -1.60 -25.52
C GLU A 47 -17.49 -1.81 -26.88
N LEU A 48 -16.43 -1.04 -27.14
CA LEU A 48 -15.65 -1.11 -28.39
C LEU A 48 -14.58 -2.23 -28.33
N ASN A 49 -14.03 -2.51 -27.18
CA ASN A 49 -13.08 -3.60 -26.95
C ASN A 49 -13.29 -4.22 -25.56
N PRO A 50 -14.07 -5.29 -25.47
CA PRO A 50 -14.36 -5.98 -24.19
C PRO A 50 -13.13 -6.53 -23.44
N ASP A 51 -12.04 -6.79 -24.17
CA ASP A 51 -10.82 -7.40 -23.63
C ASP A 51 -9.78 -6.35 -23.18
N PHE A 52 -10.19 -5.08 -23.09
CA PHE A 52 -9.28 -3.98 -22.76
C PHE A 52 -8.95 -3.99 -21.25
N ALA A 53 -7.91 -4.74 -20.88
CA ALA A 53 -7.50 -4.97 -19.50
C ALA A 53 -7.28 -3.68 -18.70
N GLU A 54 -6.66 -2.66 -19.31
CA GLU A 54 -6.39 -1.38 -18.66
C GLU A 54 -7.68 -0.62 -18.31
N ALA A 55 -8.68 -0.68 -19.19
CA ALA A 55 -9.99 -0.06 -18.93
C ALA A 55 -10.72 -0.79 -17.78
N HIS A 56 -10.65 -2.12 -17.74
CA HIS A 56 -11.16 -2.88 -16.60
C HIS A 56 -10.42 -2.54 -15.31
N ASN A 57 -9.07 -2.48 -15.32
CA ASN A 57 -8.32 -2.08 -14.13
C ASN A 57 -8.74 -0.69 -13.61
N ASN A 58 -8.88 0.28 -14.50
CA ASN A 58 -9.25 1.65 -14.12
C ASN A 58 -10.71 1.74 -13.64
N LEU A 59 -11.62 0.95 -14.21
CA LEU A 59 -12.98 0.81 -13.66
C LEU A 59 -12.96 0.18 -12.26
N GLY A 60 -12.07 -0.77 -12.01
CA GLY A 60 -11.86 -1.31 -10.67
C GLY A 60 -11.44 -0.25 -9.66
N ILE A 61 -10.52 0.65 -10.06
CA ILE A 61 -10.09 1.78 -9.22
C ILE A 61 -11.27 2.71 -8.93
N ILE A 62 -12.02 3.12 -9.97
CA ILE A 62 -13.19 4.01 -9.79
C ILE A 62 -14.26 3.34 -8.91
N ALA A 63 -14.55 2.08 -9.13
CA ALA A 63 -15.54 1.35 -8.33
C ALA A 63 -15.14 1.31 -6.85
N LYS A 64 -13.85 1.10 -6.55
CA LYS A 64 -13.30 1.22 -5.20
C LYS A 64 -13.54 2.62 -4.62
N ASP A 65 -13.15 3.67 -5.35
CA ASP A 65 -13.27 5.07 -4.90
C ASP A 65 -14.74 5.48 -4.66
N LEU A 66 -15.68 4.81 -5.34
CA LEU A 66 -17.12 4.96 -5.14
C LEU A 66 -17.71 4.01 -4.07
N GLY A 67 -16.89 3.21 -3.39
CA GLY A 67 -17.32 2.24 -2.37
C GLY A 67 -18.02 0.99 -2.92
N LYS A 68 -17.99 0.76 -4.25
CA LYS A 68 -18.60 -0.39 -4.93
C LYS A 68 -17.64 -1.57 -4.98
N LEU A 69 -17.33 -2.17 -3.82
CA LEU A 69 -16.25 -3.16 -3.68
C LEU A 69 -16.46 -4.41 -4.55
N ASP A 70 -17.69 -4.93 -4.65
CA ASP A 70 -17.97 -6.10 -5.50
C ASP A 70 -17.73 -5.80 -6.99
N GLU A 71 -18.11 -4.61 -7.45
CA GLU A 71 -17.87 -4.17 -8.83
C GLU A 71 -16.34 -4.01 -9.09
N ALA A 72 -15.60 -3.51 -8.11
CA ALA A 72 -14.14 -3.42 -8.18
C ALA A 72 -13.51 -4.81 -8.35
N VAL A 73 -13.91 -5.80 -7.55
CA VAL A 73 -13.44 -7.20 -7.65
C VAL A 73 -13.70 -7.77 -9.04
N ILE A 74 -14.92 -7.59 -9.57
CA ILE A 74 -15.28 -8.09 -10.91
C ILE A 74 -14.36 -7.48 -11.98
N ASN A 75 -14.14 -6.18 -11.93
CA ASN A 75 -13.33 -5.48 -12.91
C ASN A 75 -11.85 -5.86 -12.81
N TYR A 76 -11.26 -5.93 -11.61
CA TYR A 76 -9.88 -6.40 -11.46
C TYR A 76 -9.70 -7.85 -11.91
N LYS A 77 -10.64 -8.75 -11.61
CA LYS A 77 -10.59 -10.14 -12.11
C LYS A 77 -10.62 -10.20 -13.64
N LYS A 78 -11.45 -9.39 -14.30
CA LYS A 78 -11.46 -9.29 -15.77
C LYS A 78 -10.12 -8.77 -16.30
N ALA A 79 -9.58 -7.71 -15.69
CA ALA A 79 -8.27 -7.19 -16.08
C ALA A 79 -7.16 -8.26 -15.98
N ILE A 80 -7.18 -9.08 -14.94
CA ILE A 80 -6.23 -10.19 -14.74
C ILE A 80 -6.43 -11.30 -15.77
N ILE A 81 -7.67 -11.63 -16.16
CA ILE A 81 -7.95 -12.61 -17.21
C ILE A 81 -7.30 -12.19 -18.53
N PHE A 82 -7.45 -10.93 -18.92
CA PHE A 82 -6.91 -10.44 -20.19
C PHE A 82 -5.42 -10.12 -20.14
N LYS A 83 -4.91 -9.64 -18.99
CA LYS A 83 -3.48 -9.36 -18.74
C LYS A 83 -3.03 -9.89 -17.39
N PRO A 84 -2.68 -11.18 -17.26
CA PRO A 84 -2.39 -11.81 -15.97
C PRO A 84 -1.05 -11.41 -15.33
N LYS A 85 -0.18 -10.72 -16.07
CA LYS A 85 1.19 -10.40 -15.63
C LYS A 85 1.36 -8.95 -15.16
N ILE A 86 0.27 -8.28 -14.77
CA ILE A 86 0.34 -6.91 -14.24
C ILE A 86 0.30 -6.98 -12.71
N ALA A 87 1.45 -6.76 -12.08
CA ALA A 87 1.60 -6.83 -10.62
C ALA A 87 0.66 -5.86 -9.88
N GLU A 88 0.50 -4.65 -10.41
CA GLU A 88 -0.33 -3.60 -9.85
C GLU A 88 -1.80 -4.03 -9.77
N THR A 89 -2.34 -4.73 -10.78
CA THR A 89 -3.73 -5.21 -10.78
C THR A 89 -3.95 -6.27 -9.69
N HIS A 90 -2.99 -7.19 -9.52
CA HIS A 90 -3.06 -8.17 -8.42
C HIS A 90 -3.00 -7.49 -7.06
N ASN A 91 -2.12 -6.50 -6.86
CA ASN A 91 -2.05 -5.73 -5.62
C ASN A 91 -3.37 -4.98 -5.34
N ASN A 92 -3.95 -4.34 -6.35
CA ASN A 92 -5.23 -3.65 -6.21
C ASN A 92 -6.37 -4.59 -5.82
N LEU A 93 -6.46 -5.77 -6.46
CA LEU A 93 -7.43 -6.79 -6.08
C LEU A 93 -7.21 -7.27 -4.65
N GLY A 94 -5.96 -7.48 -4.23
CA GLY A 94 -5.61 -7.85 -2.86
C GLY A 94 -6.10 -6.83 -1.83
N ASN A 95 -5.95 -5.54 -2.12
CA ASN A 95 -6.43 -4.47 -1.25
C ASN A 95 -7.95 -4.51 -1.06
N ILE A 96 -8.71 -4.70 -2.15
CA ILE A 96 -10.18 -4.80 -2.07
C ILE A 96 -10.60 -6.04 -1.29
N LEU A 97 -9.98 -7.18 -1.56
CA LEU A 97 -10.29 -8.42 -0.86
C LEU A 97 -9.99 -8.32 0.64
N LYS A 98 -8.90 -7.63 1.01
CA LYS A 98 -8.59 -7.31 2.41
C LYS A 98 -9.67 -6.44 3.05
N GLU A 99 -10.13 -5.40 2.35
CA GLU A 99 -11.21 -4.51 2.81
C GLU A 99 -12.56 -5.25 2.99
N MET A 100 -12.74 -6.35 2.24
CA MET A 100 -13.90 -7.25 2.36
C MET A 100 -13.67 -8.40 3.37
N ASP A 101 -12.64 -8.34 4.19
CA ASP A 101 -12.23 -9.39 5.15
C ASP A 101 -11.90 -10.76 4.50
N LYS A 102 -11.69 -10.81 3.19
CA LYS A 102 -11.29 -12.03 2.44
C LYS A 102 -9.76 -12.20 2.48
N PHE A 103 -9.22 -12.37 3.68
CA PHE A 103 -7.78 -12.30 3.96
C PHE A 103 -6.94 -13.33 3.19
N ASP A 104 -7.43 -14.57 3.04
CA ASP A 104 -6.68 -15.62 2.34
C ASP A 104 -6.58 -15.35 0.83
N GLU A 105 -7.70 -14.89 0.22
CA GLU A 105 -7.68 -14.48 -1.20
C GLU A 105 -6.79 -13.24 -1.40
N ALA A 106 -6.84 -12.28 -0.49
CA ALA A 106 -5.97 -11.10 -0.54
C ALA A 106 -4.48 -11.48 -0.48
N GLN A 107 -4.12 -12.42 0.41
CA GLN A 107 -2.75 -12.92 0.54
C GLN A 107 -2.25 -13.56 -0.76
N ILE A 108 -3.09 -14.36 -1.42
CA ILE A 108 -2.76 -14.94 -2.73
C ILE A 108 -2.49 -13.84 -3.76
N CYS A 109 -3.30 -12.80 -3.78
CA CYS A 109 -3.14 -11.68 -4.72
C CYS A 109 -1.84 -10.91 -4.46
N PHE A 110 -1.52 -10.57 -3.20
CA PHE A 110 -0.27 -9.88 -2.86
C PHE A 110 0.95 -10.73 -3.19
N ASN A 111 0.92 -12.04 -2.89
CA ASN A 111 2.00 -12.96 -3.25
C ASN A 111 2.20 -13.00 -4.77
N LYS A 112 1.11 -13.02 -5.56
CA LYS A 112 1.22 -12.98 -7.03
C LYS A 112 1.79 -11.66 -7.54
N ALA A 113 1.42 -10.53 -6.94
CA ALA A 113 2.02 -9.24 -7.26
C ALA A 113 3.54 -9.22 -7.01
N ILE A 114 3.99 -9.79 -5.88
CA ILE A 114 5.40 -9.92 -5.52
C ILE A 114 6.15 -10.89 -6.43
N GLU A 115 5.52 -12.02 -6.81
CA GLU A 115 6.10 -12.96 -7.78
C GLU A 115 6.36 -12.28 -9.13
N LEU A 116 5.42 -11.46 -9.61
CA LEU A 116 5.54 -10.74 -10.86
C LEU A 116 6.53 -9.58 -10.80
N LYS A 117 6.64 -8.92 -9.64
CA LYS A 117 7.52 -7.78 -9.40
C LYS A 117 8.14 -7.88 -8.01
N PRO A 118 9.31 -8.55 -7.86
CA PRO A 118 9.92 -8.82 -6.56
C PRO A 118 10.31 -7.60 -5.71
N ASP A 119 10.48 -6.45 -6.35
CA ASP A 119 10.77 -5.15 -5.73
C ASP A 119 9.54 -4.24 -5.56
N PHE A 120 8.33 -4.81 -5.67
CA PHE A 120 7.10 -4.05 -5.50
C PHE A 120 6.85 -3.72 -4.02
N THR A 121 7.40 -2.61 -3.57
CA THR A 121 7.37 -2.13 -2.18
C THR A 121 5.96 -2.12 -1.60
N GLU A 122 4.98 -1.61 -2.36
CA GLU A 122 3.59 -1.52 -1.92
C GLU A 122 2.96 -2.90 -1.68
N ALA A 123 3.22 -3.88 -2.54
CA ALA A 123 2.70 -5.24 -2.35
C ALA A 123 3.31 -5.93 -1.12
N HIS A 124 4.61 -5.75 -0.87
CA HIS A 124 5.26 -6.23 0.36
C HIS A 124 4.66 -5.55 1.60
N TYR A 125 4.41 -4.25 1.54
CA TYR A 125 3.81 -3.50 2.64
C TYR A 125 2.37 -3.94 2.93
N ASN A 126 1.56 -4.10 1.88
CA ASN A 126 0.18 -4.55 2.01
C ASN A 126 0.09 -5.99 2.55
N LEU A 127 0.98 -6.88 2.08
CA LEU A 127 1.11 -8.23 2.64
C LEU A 127 1.52 -8.20 4.12
N ALA A 128 2.47 -7.34 4.49
CA ALA A 128 2.91 -7.20 5.87
C ALA A 128 1.76 -6.75 6.78
N ASN A 129 0.97 -5.76 6.35
CA ASN A 129 -0.21 -5.31 7.09
C ASN A 129 -1.26 -6.42 7.21
N LEU A 130 -1.53 -7.17 6.15
CA LEU A 130 -2.45 -8.31 6.17
C LEU A 130 -2.00 -9.38 7.16
N LEU A 131 -0.72 -9.76 7.14
CA LEU A 131 -0.15 -10.76 8.05
C LEU A 131 -0.19 -10.28 9.50
N ASN A 132 0.03 -8.98 9.72
CA ASN A 132 -0.11 -8.38 11.05
C ASN A 132 -1.55 -8.44 11.56
N ASP A 133 -2.54 -8.16 10.70
CA ASP A 133 -3.96 -8.25 11.03
C ASP A 133 -4.39 -9.71 11.32
N LYS A 134 -3.77 -10.69 10.65
CA LYS A 134 -3.95 -12.14 10.92
C LYS A 134 -3.22 -12.61 12.18
N GLY A 135 -2.38 -11.78 12.83
CA GLY A 135 -1.53 -12.17 13.96
C GLY A 135 -0.28 -12.96 13.57
N GLU A 136 0.05 -13.08 12.29
CA GLU A 136 1.24 -13.75 11.76
C GLU A 136 2.47 -12.83 11.87
N LEU A 137 2.80 -12.44 13.11
CA LEU A 137 3.69 -11.31 13.40
C LEU A 137 5.12 -11.48 12.87
N LEU A 138 5.70 -12.68 12.92
CA LEU A 138 7.05 -12.94 12.38
C LEU A 138 7.09 -12.80 10.86
N ALA A 139 6.06 -13.28 10.17
CA ALA A 139 5.95 -13.13 8.73
C ALA A 139 5.76 -11.65 8.35
N ALA A 140 4.93 -10.91 9.10
CA ALA A 140 4.75 -9.47 8.92
C ALA A 140 6.08 -8.70 9.06
N ILE A 141 6.87 -8.97 10.10
CA ILE A 141 8.20 -8.37 10.29
C ILE A 141 9.10 -8.63 9.08
N ASN A 142 9.12 -9.86 8.56
CA ASN A 142 9.94 -10.19 7.41
C ASN A 142 9.52 -9.41 6.15
N CYS A 143 8.22 -9.22 5.94
CA CYS A 143 7.71 -8.40 4.84
C CYS A 143 8.05 -6.91 5.03
N TYR A 144 7.89 -6.34 6.23
CA TYR A 144 8.34 -4.97 6.51
C TYR A 144 9.84 -4.78 6.29
N LYS A 145 10.68 -5.77 6.68
CA LYS A 145 12.11 -5.74 6.36
C LYS A 145 12.37 -5.68 4.85
N LYS A 146 11.61 -6.43 4.06
CA LYS A 146 11.72 -6.35 2.59
C LYS A 146 11.38 -4.96 2.07
N VAL A 147 10.28 -4.35 2.56
CA VAL A 147 9.93 -2.96 2.26
C VAL A 147 11.09 -2.01 2.55
N LEU A 148 11.67 -2.09 3.77
CA LEU A 148 12.74 -1.19 4.21
C LEU A 148 14.10 -1.47 3.51
N ASN A 149 14.32 -2.68 3.01
CA ASN A 149 15.49 -2.97 2.19
C ASN A 149 15.36 -2.37 0.77
N ILE A 150 14.15 -2.35 0.20
CA ILE A 150 13.87 -1.76 -1.11
C ILE A 150 13.82 -0.24 -1.00
N GLN A 151 13.08 0.26 -0.01
CA GLN A 151 12.85 1.68 0.24
C GLN A 151 13.12 2.02 1.71
N PRO A 152 14.36 2.37 2.09
CA PRO A 152 14.74 2.61 3.47
C PRO A 152 14.08 3.82 4.13
N ASP A 153 13.54 4.75 3.34
CA ASP A 153 12.82 5.95 3.79
C ASP A 153 11.30 5.77 3.91
N PHE A 154 10.80 4.52 3.79
CA PHE A 154 9.37 4.23 3.92
C PHE A 154 8.92 4.29 5.38
N VAL A 155 8.49 5.49 5.80
CA VAL A 155 8.18 5.83 7.20
C VAL A 155 7.14 4.89 7.82
N ASP A 156 6.06 4.59 7.10
CA ASP A 156 4.97 3.74 7.61
C ASP A 156 5.43 2.31 7.91
N ALA A 157 6.39 1.78 7.15
CA ALA A 157 6.95 0.46 7.43
C ALA A 157 7.80 0.46 8.71
N TRP A 158 8.51 1.55 8.99
CA TRP A 158 9.22 1.72 10.26
C TRP A 158 8.25 1.70 11.46
N TYR A 159 7.13 2.40 11.35
CA TYR A 159 6.12 2.40 12.42
C TYR A 159 5.48 1.04 12.61
N ASN A 160 5.08 0.42 11.50
CA ASN A 160 4.32 -0.82 11.55
C ASN A 160 5.16 -2.02 11.96
N VAL A 161 6.48 -2.02 11.77
CA VAL A 161 7.35 -3.08 12.28
C VAL A 161 7.47 -3.06 13.81
N LEU A 162 7.29 -1.90 14.45
CA LEU A 162 7.44 -1.77 15.90
C LEU A 162 6.36 -2.52 16.67
N PHE A 163 5.12 -2.55 16.17
CA PHE A 163 4.02 -3.23 16.86
C PHE A 163 4.24 -4.75 16.97
N PRO A 164 4.48 -5.50 15.89
CA PRO A 164 4.81 -6.91 15.96
C PRO A 164 6.02 -7.21 16.87
N LEU A 165 7.07 -6.40 16.81
CA LEU A 165 8.25 -6.55 17.65
C LEU A 165 7.93 -6.41 19.14
N GLN A 166 7.00 -5.51 19.50
CA GLN A 166 6.54 -5.35 20.87
C GLN A 166 5.74 -6.56 21.36
N VAL A 167 4.79 -7.03 20.54
CA VAL A 167 3.89 -8.14 20.90
C VAL A 167 4.66 -9.44 21.12
N ILE A 168 5.64 -9.72 20.27
CA ILE A 168 6.46 -10.93 20.36
C ILE A 168 7.32 -10.94 21.64
N LYS A 169 7.44 -9.83 22.38
CA LYS A 169 8.28 -9.71 23.58
C LYS A 169 9.67 -10.30 23.34
N LEU A 170 10.32 -9.86 22.28
CA LEU A 170 11.65 -10.34 21.96
C LEU A 170 12.60 -9.96 23.11
N GLN A 171 12.79 -10.91 24.02
CA GLN A 171 13.64 -10.80 25.20
C GLN A 171 15.13 -10.76 24.86
N THR A 172 15.48 -10.68 23.60
CA THR A 172 16.85 -10.85 23.20
C THR A 172 17.45 -9.58 22.60
N SER A 173 18.74 -9.45 22.74
CA SER A 173 19.67 -8.56 22.04
C SER A 173 19.45 -8.46 20.51
N SER A 174 18.42 -9.05 20.00
CA SER A 174 18.21 -9.38 18.59
C SER A 174 17.25 -8.48 17.85
N LEU A 175 16.73 -7.40 18.44
CA LEU A 175 16.02 -6.38 17.63
C LEU A 175 16.88 -5.90 16.45
N LYS A 176 18.22 -5.85 16.65
CA LYS A 176 19.17 -5.55 15.57
C LYS A 176 19.05 -6.49 14.37
N ASN A 177 18.74 -7.78 14.61
CA ASN A 177 18.64 -8.78 13.55
C ASN A 177 17.34 -8.65 12.73
N TYR A 178 16.35 -7.93 13.26
CA TYR A 178 15.07 -7.71 12.58
C TYR A 178 15.00 -6.36 11.87
N LEU A 179 15.96 -5.47 12.08
CA LEU A 179 16.05 -4.21 11.37
C LEU A 179 16.95 -4.35 10.14
N PRO A 180 16.58 -3.76 8.99
CA PRO A 180 17.36 -3.86 7.75
C PRO A 180 18.70 -3.11 7.84
N LEU A 181 18.80 -2.13 8.72
CA LEU A 181 19.99 -1.32 8.94
C LEU A 181 20.34 -1.25 10.42
N PRO A 182 21.64 -1.18 10.79
CA PRO A 182 22.05 -0.82 12.14
C PRO A 182 21.46 0.54 12.54
N CYS A 183 20.98 0.63 13.78
CA CYS A 183 20.30 1.83 14.28
C CYS A 183 21.11 3.13 14.15
N GLU A 184 22.45 3.02 14.26
CA GLU A 184 23.37 4.15 14.04
C GLU A 184 23.31 4.66 12.59
N GLN A 185 23.16 3.75 11.62
CA GLN A 185 23.04 4.12 10.22
C GLN A 185 21.69 4.77 9.91
N ILE A 186 20.60 4.35 10.58
CA ILE A 186 19.30 5.01 10.45
C ILE A 186 19.40 6.46 10.90
N ASN A 187 19.99 6.70 12.08
CA ASN A 187 20.15 8.05 12.61
C ASN A 187 20.98 8.96 11.70
N ASN A 188 22.06 8.43 11.14
CA ASN A 188 22.97 9.20 10.33
C ASN A 188 22.49 9.41 8.89
N LYS A 189 21.84 8.39 8.32
CA LYS A 189 21.41 8.39 6.93
C LYS A 189 19.98 8.89 6.73
N TYR A 190 19.11 8.67 7.72
CA TYR A 190 17.70 8.99 7.66
C TYR A 190 17.19 9.67 8.95
N PRO A 191 17.71 10.88 9.28
CA PRO A 191 17.40 11.56 10.55
C PRO A 191 15.90 11.89 10.69
N GLU A 192 15.22 12.20 9.59
CA GLU A 192 13.78 12.50 9.61
C GLU A 192 12.94 11.28 9.97
N ILE A 193 13.35 10.09 9.51
CA ILE A 193 12.69 8.82 9.88
C ILE A 193 12.89 8.55 11.36
N ALA A 194 14.12 8.70 11.85
CA ALA A 194 14.43 8.51 13.26
C ALA A 194 13.65 9.49 14.14
N LYS A 195 13.52 10.75 13.71
CA LYS A 195 12.71 11.78 14.38
C LYS A 195 11.22 11.38 14.37
N SER A 196 10.69 10.97 13.22
CA SER A 196 9.30 10.57 13.07
C SER A 196 8.95 9.34 13.94
N ILE A 197 9.85 8.35 14.04
CA ILE A 197 9.70 7.21 14.95
C ILE A 197 9.67 7.68 16.40
N LEU A 198 10.52 8.65 16.75
CA LEU A 198 10.54 9.25 18.08
C LEU A 198 9.24 9.98 18.40
N ASP A 199 8.78 10.85 17.50
CA ASP A 199 7.56 11.63 17.66
C ASP A 199 6.33 10.73 17.80
N TYR A 200 6.23 9.67 17.01
CA TYR A 200 5.18 8.66 17.14
C TYR A 200 5.17 8.01 18.53
N ARG A 201 6.32 7.64 19.07
CA ARG A 201 6.43 7.06 20.41
C ARG A 201 6.10 8.04 21.52
N LEU A 202 6.49 9.30 21.38
CA LEU A 202 6.18 10.34 22.35
C LEU A 202 4.67 10.63 22.41
N ASN A 203 3.99 10.59 21.25
CA ASN A 203 2.54 10.74 21.16
C ASN A 203 1.76 9.56 21.75
N LEU A 204 2.39 8.38 21.87
CA LEU A 204 1.78 7.19 22.49
C LEU A 204 1.81 7.22 24.04
N GLY A 205 2.26 8.30 24.68
CA GLY A 205 1.98 8.50 26.10
C GLY A 205 3.11 8.83 27.04
N ASN A 206 4.25 9.32 26.59
CA ASN A 206 5.25 9.89 27.48
C ASN A 206 5.63 11.31 27.10
N LYS A 207 5.23 12.27 27.94
CA LYS A 207 5.71 13.66 27.95
C LYS A 207 7.17 13.72 28.46
N SER A 208 8.07 13.00 27.85
CA SER A 208 9.48 13.16 28.11
C SER A 208 10.11 13.82 26.88
N THR A 209 10.23 15.09 27.01
CA THR A 209 10.96 15.99 26.15
C THR A 209 12.39 15.52 25.91
N ASP A 210 12.88 15.77 24.71
CA ASP A 210 14.31 15.92 24.36
C ASP A 210 15.25 14.72 24.57
N SER A 211 14.76 13.52 24.46
CA SER A 211 15.69 12.42 24.29
C SER A 211 16.06 12.31 22.82
N SER A 212 17.35 12.58 22.56
CA SER A 212 17.93 12.52 21.23
C SER A 212 17.49 11.26 20.47
N ILE A 213 17.36 11.36 19.15
CA ILE A 213 17.15 10.26 18.20
C ILE A 213 18.02 9.02 18.56
N LYS A 214 19.25 9.26 19.07
CA LYS A 214 20.12 8.23 19.63
C LYS A 214 19.48 7.37 20.73
N LYS A 215 18.63 7.94 21.60
CA LYS A 215 17.93 7.16 22.64
C LYS A 215 16.90 6.23 22.06
N VAL A 216 16.12 6.66 21.06
CA VAL A 216 15.15 5.77 20.40
C VAL A 216 15.85 4.65 19.65
N LEU A 217 16.92 4.97 18.95
CA LEU A 217 17.72 3.97 18.24
C LEU A 217 18.44 3.02 19.23
N ASN A 218 18.87 3.50 20.36
CA ASN A 218 19.38 2.65 21.45
C ASN A 218 18.31 1.73 22.00
N ILE A 219 17.09 2.22 22.21
CA ILE A 219 15.93 1.41 22.63
C ILE A 219 15.65 0.32 21.59
N LEU A 220 15.62 0.67 20.32
CA LEU A 220 15.43 -0.27 19.22
C LEU A 220 16.60 -1.27 19.10
N SER A 221 17.80 -0.88 19.55
CA SER A 221 19.01 -1.69 19.44
C SER A 221 19.30 -2.60 20.61
N THR A 222 18.88 -2.23 21.81
CA THR A 222 19.24 -2.93 23.05
C THR A 222 18.16 -3.88 23.55
N ALA A 223 16.96 -3.85 22.96
CA ALA A 223 15.81 -4.63 23.47
C ALA A 223 15.54 -4.43 24.97
N ASP A 224 16.00 -3.30 25.52
CA ASP A 224 15.76 -3.00 26.92
C ASP A 224 14.27 -2.68 27.12
N ASN A 225 13.58 -3.67 27.64
CA ASN A 225 12.13 -3.80 27.76
C ASN A 225 11.46 -2.70 28.61
N THR A 226 12.19 -1.80 29.23
CA THR A 226 11.64 -0.78 30.10
C THR A 226 10.75 0.23 29.37
N TYR A 227 10.99 0.46 28.05
CA TYR A 227 10.22 1.41 27.23
C TYR A 227 9.11 0.73 26.41
N ILE A 228 9.13 -0.59 26.30
CA ILE A 228 8.13 -1.38 25.58
C ILE A 228 6.93 -1.72 26.50
N LYS A 229 7.01 -1.39 27.79
CA LYS A 229 6.10 -1.94 28.83
C LYS A 229 4.65 -1.51 28.77
N ASN A 230 4.24 -0.46 28.04
CA ASN A 230 2.82 -0.13 27.87
C ASN A 230 2.57 0.75 26.65
N PRO A 231 2.44 0.23 25.43
CA PRO A 231 1.85 0.99 24.37
C PRO A 231 0.33 1.08 24.62
N LYS A 232 -0.20 2.26 24.82
CA LYS A 232 -1.64 2.47 24.64
C LYS A 232 -1.90 2.28 23.14
N ILE A 233 -2.42 1.12 22.77
CA ILE A 233 -2.92 0.86 21.42
C ILE A 233 -4.09 1.81 21.18
N PRO A 234 -4.11 2.63 20.12
CA PRO A 234 -5.27 3.42 19.79
C PRO A 234 -6.46 2.46 19.61
N SER A 235 -7.57 2.76 20.24
CA SER A 235 -8.81 1.97 20.21
C SER A 235 -9.44 1.81 18.80
N SER A 236 -8.86 2.40 17.78
CA SER A 236 -9.24 2.26 16.38
C SER A 236 -8.56 1.10 15.65
N ARG A 237 -7.79 0.23 16.37
CA ARG A 237 -7.09 -0.94 15.80
C ARG A 237 -7.26 -2.19 16.65
N LEU A 238 -8.31 -2.26 17.47
CA LEU A 238 -8.83 -3.47 18.10
C LEU A 238 -10.09 -3.93 17.40
#